data_eca8bf93fa1429d4ed02c0f51ccea8a2
#
_entry.id   eca8bf93fa1429d4ed02c0f51ccea8a2
#
_cell.length_a   1.000
_cell.length_b   1.000
_cell.length_c   1.000
_cell.angle_alpha   90.00
_cell.angle_beta   90.00
_cell.angle_gamma   90.00
#
_symmetry.space_group_name_H-M   'P 1'
#
loop_
_entity.id
_entity.type
_entity.pdbx_description
1 polymer ?
#
loop_
_entity_poly.entity_id
_entity_poly.type
_entity_poly.pdbx_seq_one_letter_code
_entity_poly.pdbx_strand_id
1 'polypeptide(L)'
;MSFSSAAPARAAGVDPASLLTRRGMAKFTQGDVDGSIADFDAVIAAAPGRAPYMWQRGLSLYYAERLREGSAQFRRDVAVNPNDTEEAVWAFLCEARDKDIGFEKAREDLLVVGRDPRAYMRAAYALFAGTGDEDSLRAVAANGGAAEDFYTWLYLGLYREAKGDENGAKAAVLAAVATPYGSRSGDYMAALAEVHAKRRGWSV
;
A
#
# COMPACT_ATOMS: atom_id res chain seq x y z
N MET A 1 -30.91 -40.07 36.77
CA MET A 1 -30.46 -40.09 35.38
C MET A 1 -30.52 -38.69 34.86
N SER A 2 -29.38 -38.00 34.83
CA SER A 2 -29.30 -36.60 34.38
C SER A 2 -28.80 -36.56 32.95
N PHE A 3 -29.64 -36.15 32.02
CA PHE A 3 -29.26 -35.91 30.63
C PHE A 3 -28.54 -34.56 30.53
N SER A 4 -27.24 -34.59 30.32
CA SER A 4 -26.44 -33.43 29.96
C SER A 4 -26.70 -33.12 28.47
N SER A 5 -27.41 -32.02 28.20
CA SER A 5 -27.57 -31.51 26.84
C SER A 5 -26.32 -30.71 26.45
N ALA A 6 -25.45 -31.33 25.67
CA ALA A 6 -24.35 -30.63 25.05
C ALA A 6 -24.91 -29.75 23.90
N ALA A 7 -24.74 -28.44 24.00
CA ALA A 7 -25.08 -27.51 22.94
C ALA A 7 -24.22 -27.83 21.70
N PRO A 8 -24.79 -27.78 20.48
CA PRO A 8 -24.02 -28.03 19.27
C PRO A 8 -22.95 -26.97 19.10
N ALA A 9 -21.70 -27.39 18.85
CA ALA A 9 -20.61 -26.51 18.51
C ALA A 9 -21.01 -25.69 17.27
N ARG A 10 -21.08 -24.38 17.44
CA ARG A 10 -21.37 -23.43 16.37
C ARG A 10 -20.25 -23.59 15.34
N ALA A 11 -20.57 -24.08 14.14
CA ALA A 11 -19.64 -24.08 13.03
C ALA A 11 -19.05 -22.67 12.89
N ALA A 12 -17.73 -22.55 12.94
CA ALA A 12 -17.04 -21.28 12.79
C ALA A 12 -17.31 -20.76 11.36
N GLY A 13 -18.40 -20.03 11.18
CA GLY A 13 -18.71 -19.34 9.93
C GLY A 13 -17.60 -18.33 9.65
N VAL A 14 -17.23 -18.18 8.38
CA VAL A 14 -16.26 -17.14 7.98
C VAL A 14 -16.79 -15.78 8.42
N ASP A 15 -15.98 -15.04 9.17
CA ASP A 15 -16.32 -13.72 9.67
C ASP A 15 -16.70 -12.78 8.51
N PRO A 16 -17.91 -12.18 8.53
CA PRO A 16 -18.39 -11.30 7.46
C PRO A 16 -17.44 -10.15 7.11
N ALA A 17 -16.77 -9.58 8.11
CA ALA A 17 -15.78 -8.51 7.88
C ALA A 17 -14.56 -9.02 7.10
N SER A 18 -14.11 -10.25 7.37
CA SER A 18 -13.03 -10.88 6.60
C SER A 18 -13.45 -11.20 5.15
N LEU A 19 -14.72 -11.54 4.91
CA LEU A 19 -15.25 -11.73 3.55
C LEU A 19 -15.27 -10.41 2.79
N LEU A 20 -15.75 -9.34 3.41
CA LEU A 20 -15.76 -7.99 2.83
C LEU A 20 -14.33 -7.50 2.54
N THR A 21 -13.38 -7.72 3.45
CA THR A 21 -11.97 -7.36 3.23
C THR A 21 -11.42 -8.05 1.98
N ARG A 22 -11.60 -9.37 1.85
CA ARG A 22 -11.14 -10.12 0.67
C ARG A 22 -11.82 -9.65 -0.60
N ARG A 23 -13.12 -9.36 -0.56
CA ARG A 23 -13.86 -8.84 -1.72
C ARG A 23 -13.36 -7.46 -2.13
N GLY A 24 -13.14 -6.55 -1.18
CA GLY A 24 -12.56 -5.24 -1.44
C GLY A 24 -11.17 -5.33 -2.07
N MET A 25 -10.31 -6.21 -1.54
CA MET A 25 -9.01 -6.48 -2.16
C MET A 25 -9.14 -6.99 -3.60
N ALA A 26 -10.04 -7.94 -3.85
CA ALA A 26 -10.26 -8.46 -5.21
C ALA A 26 -10.79 -7.39 -6.17
N LYS A 27 -11.70 -6.53 -5.72
CA LYS A 27 -12.19 -5.41 -6.52
C LYS A 27 -11.07 -4.44 -6.88
N PHE A 28 -10.22 -4.08 -5.92
CA PHE A 28 -9.08 -3.20 -6.17
C PHE A 28 -8.16 -3.78 -7.25
N THR A 29 -7.78 -5.05 -7.14
CA THR A 29 -6.89 -5.70 -8.13
C THR A 29 -7.51 -5.79 -9.52
N GLN A 30 -8.84 -5.75 -9.62
CA GLN A 30 -9.59 -5.66 -10.87
C GLN A 30 -9.78 -4.22 -11.39
N GLY A 31 -9.32 -3.22 -10.64
CA GLY A 31 -9.43 -1.79 -10.97
C GLY A 31 -10.74 -1.14 -10.49
N ASP A 32 -11.63 -1.88 -9.82
CA ASP A 32 -12.83 -1.33 -9.18
C ASP A 32 -12.47 -0.68 -7.83
N VAL A 33 -11.85 0.49 -7.92
CA VAL A 33 -11.35 1.24 -6.75
C VAL A 33 -12.49 1.69 -5.85
N ASP A 34 -13.57 2.24 -6.41
CA ASP A 34 -14.69 2.75 -5.62
C ASP A 34 -15.44 1.61 -4.93
N GLY A 35 -15.65 0.50 -5.63
CA GLY A 35 -16.24 -0.70 -5.05
C GLY A 35 -15.37 -1.30 -3.94
N SER A 36 -14.05 -1.19 -4.03
CA SER A 36 -13.13 -1.63 -2.96
C SER A 36 -13.26 -0.77 -1.72
N ILE A 37 -13.33 0.57 -1.88
CA ILE A 37 -13.54 1.51 -0.76
C ILE A 37 -14.86 1.21 -0.05
N ALA A 38 -15.94 1.01 -0.81
CA ALA A 38 -17.24 0.70 -0.22
C ALA A 38 -17.22 -0.58 0.64
N ASP A 39 -16.50 -1.61 0.20
CA ASP A 39 -16.35 -2.84 0.97
C ASP A 39 -15.51 -2.62 2.24
N PHE A 40 -14.41 -1.86 2.17
CA PHE A 40 -13.59 -1.54 3.34
C PHE A 40 -14.32 -0.63 4.33
N ASP A 41 -15.12 0.33 3.86
CA ASP A 41 -15.99 1.16 4.70
C ASP A 41 -17.02 0.30 5.44
N ALA A 42 -17.60 -0.70 4.76
CA ALA A 42 -18.51 -1.66 5.38
C ALA A 42 -17.82 -2.53 6.46
N VAL A 43 -16.54 -2.90 6.26
CA VAL A 43 -15.74 -3.57 7.30
C VAL A 43 -15.61 -2.69 8.53
N ILE A 44 -15.26 -1.41 8.35
CA ILE A 44 -15.09 -0.48 9.48
C ILE A 44 -16.42 -0.22 10.20
N ALA A 45 -17.51 -0.10 9.45
CA ALA A 45 -18.84 0.07 10.03
C ALA A 45 -19.26 -1.14 10.87
N ALA A 46 -19.00 -2.35 10.39
CA ALA A 46 -19.31 -3.59 11.11
C ALA A 46 -18.36 -3.90 12.27
N ALA A 47 -17.12 -3.46 12.19
CA ALA A 47 -16.05 -3.73 13.15
C ALA A 47 -15.11 -2.52 13.28
N PRO A 48 -15.50 -1.45 14.01
CA PRO A 48 -14.73 -0.20 14.09
C PRO A 48 -13.30 -0.38 14.59
N GLY A 49 -13.04 -1.38 15.43
CA GLY A 49 -11.69 -1.73 15.90
C GLY A 49 -10.73 -2.18 14.80
N ARG A 50 -11.22 -2.51 13.60
CA ARG A 50 -10.38 -2.83 12.44
C ARG A 50 -9.88 -1.61 11.67
N ALA A 51 -10.46 -0.43 11.92
CA ALA A 51 -10.11 0.79 11.21
C ALA A 51 -8.59 1.07 11.16
N PRO A 52 -7.80 0.90 12.26
CA PRO A 52 -6.35 1.13 12.24
C PRO A 52 -5.54 0.10 11.42
N TYR A 53 -6.16 -0.95 10.93
CA TYR A 53 -5.49 -2.05 10.21
C TYR A 53 -5.97 -2.17 8.75
N MET A 54 -6.59 -1.10 8.23
CA MET A 54 -7.20 -1.11 6.89
C MET A 54 -6.32 -0.38 5.86
N TRP A 55 -5.01 -0.69 5.83
CA TRP A 55 -4.07 -0.11 4.87
C TRP A 55 -4.52 -0.27 3.40
N GLN A 56 -5.20 -1.36 3.07
CA GLN A 56 -5.77 -1.59 1.73
C GLN A 56 -6.79 -0.49 1.36
N ARG A 57 -7.56 -0.01 2.35
CA ARG A 57 -8.46 1.13 2.16
C ARG A 57 -7.67 2.39 1.85
N GLY A 58 -6.54 2.61 2.54
CA GLY A 58 -5.65 3.74 2.28
C GLY A 58 -5.14 3.74 0.84
N LEU A 59 -4.71 2.58 0.34
CA LEU A 59 -4.29 2.42 -1.06
C LEU A 59 -5.43 2.75 -2.03
N SER A 60 -6.63 2.22 -1.78
CA SER A 60 -7.80 2.50 -2.63
C SER A 60 -8.14 4.00 -2.62
N LEU A 61 -8.07 4.66 -1.48
CA LEU A 61 -8.29 6.11 -1.37
C LEU A 61 -7.26 6.93 -2.14
N TYR A 62 -5.98 6.52 -2.14
CA TYR A 62 -4.93 7.14 -2.96
C TYR A 62 -5.29 7.09 -4.45
N TYR A 63 -5.74 5.94 -4.95
CA TYR A 63 -6.12 5.79 -6.36
C TYR A 63 -7.50 6.39 -6.70
N ALA A 64 -8.34 6.68 -5.72
CA ALA A 64 -9.57 7.44 -5.87
C ALA A 64 -9.36 8.97 -5.79
N GLU A 65 -8.11 9.44 -5.69
CA GLU A 65 -7.74 10.85 -5.49
C GLU A 65 -8.31 11.45 -4.18
N ARG A 66 -8.71 10.61 -3.23
CA ARG A 66 -9.16 11.00 -1.88
C ARG A 66 -7.95 11.07 -0.92
N LEU A 67 -6.99 11.92 -1.29
CA LEU A 67 -5.64 11.93 -0.74
C LEU A 67 -5.60 12.19 0.76
N ARG A 68 -6.39 13.15 1.27
CA ARG A 68 -6.44 13.46 2.72
C ARG A 68 -6.99 12.31 3.54
N GLU A 69 -7.98 11.60 3.02
CA GLU A 69 -8.53 10.43 3.70
C GLU A 69 -7.56 9.25 3.67
N GLY A 70 -6.83 9.09 2.55
CA GLY A 70 -5.76 8.10 2.41
C GLY A 70 -4.64 8.33 3.42
N SER A 71 -4.12 9.57 3.48
CA SER A 71 -3.11 9.94 4.49
C SER A 71 -3.61 9.71 5.92
N ALA A 72 -4.84 10.12 6.23
CA ALA A 72 -5.43 9.91 7.56
C ALA A 72 -5.56 8.42 7.91
N GLN A 73 -5.84 7.55 6.92
CA GLN A 73 -5.86 6.10 7.12
C GLN A 73 -4.46 5.59 7.49
N PHE A 74 -3.45 5.88 6.68
CA PHE A 74 -2.07 5.41 6.91
C PHE A 74 -1.47 5.95 8.21
N ARG A 75 -1.71 7.23 8.55
CA ARG A 75 -1.29 7.80 9.84
C ARG A 75 -1.93 7.09 11.04
N ARG A 76 -3.18 6.65 10.90
CA ARG A 76 -3.87 5.85 11.93
C ARG A 76 -3.24 4.47 12.06
N ASP A 77 -2.87 3.84 10.94
CA ASP A 77 -2.25 2.52 10.91
C ASP A 77 -0.85 2.58 11.55
N VAL A 78 -0.02 3.56 11.21
CA VAL A 78 1.30 3.78 11.84
C VAL A 78 1.18 4.06 13.35
N ALA A 79 0.12 4.73 13.80
CA ALA A 79 -0.09 5.00 15.23
C ALA A 79 -0.26 3.73 16.08
N VAL A 80 -0.73 2.63 15.49
CA VAL A 80 -0.86 1.33 16.15
C VAL A 80 0.26 0.35 15.77
N ASN A 81 0.93 0.58 14.65
CA ASN A 81 2.09 -0.19 14.18
C ASN A 81 3.27 0.74 13.83
N PRO A 82 4.00 1.26 14.85
CA PRO A 82 5.01 2.29 14.66
C PRO A 82 6.28 1.82 13.95
N ASN A 83 6.34 0.56 13.54
CA ASN A 83 7.45 0.00 12.75
C ASN A 83 7.09 -0.16 11.26
N ASP A 84 5.89 0.21 10.85
CA ASP A 84 5.48 0.04 9.47
C ASP A 84 5.96 1.21 8.59
N THR A 85 7.08 0.95 7.94
CA THR A 85 7.73 1.89 7.03
C THR A 85 6.90 2.10 5.76
N GLU A 86 6.21 1.06 5.30
CA GLU A 86 5.44 1.10 4.05
C GLU A 86 4.25 2.04 4.17
N GLU A 87 3.51 1.96 5.27
CA GLU A 87 2.38 2.84 5.54
C GLU A 87 2.82 4.31 5.75
N ALA A 88 4.00 4.53 6.35
CA ALA A 88 4.58 5.88 6.44
C ALA A 88 4.89 6.47 5.06
N VAL A 89 5.43 5.68 4.14
CA VAL A 89 5.69 6.09 2.75
C VAL A 89 4.38 6.36 2.02
N TRP A 90 3.33 5.56 2.20
CA TRP A 90 2.04 5.80 1.57
C TRP A 90 1.31 7.04 2.14
N ALA A 91 1.47 7.35 3.44
CA ALA A 91 1.00 8.62 3.99
C ALA A 91 1.68 9.80 3.28
N PHE A 92 3.02 9.75 3.15
CA PHE A 92 3.79 10.74 2.39
C PHE A 92 3.29 10.88 0.95
N LEU A 93 3.07 9.76 0.23
CA LEU A 93 2.62 9.80 -1.17
C LEU A 93 1.26 10.47 -1.33
N CYS A 94 0.34 10.25 -0.39
CA CYS A 94 -0.93 10.97 -0.35
C CYS A 94 -0.70 12.48 -0.18
N GLU A 95 0.13 12.86 0.77
CA GLU A 95 0.39 14.27 1.12
C GLU A 95 1.18 14.99 0.03
N ALA A 96 2.17 14.34 -0.57
CA ALA A 96 2.97 14.92 -1.65
C ALA A 96 2.14 15.26 -2.90
N ARG A 97 1.04 14.53 -3.12
CA ARG A 97 0.11 14.79 -4.23
C ARG A 97 -1.05 15.71 -3.87
N ASP A 98 -1.29 16.00 -2.59
CA ASP A 98 -2.27 16.99 -2.17
C ASP A 98 -1.71 18.39 -2.52
N LYS A 99 -2.46 19.15 -3.32
CA LYS A 99 -2.04 20.48 -3.83
C LYS A 99 -1.81 21.51 -2.73
N ASP A 100 -2.44 21.32 -1.58
CA ASP A 100 -2.31 22.25 -0.44
C ASP A 100 -1.12 21.89 0.46
N ILE A 101 -0.51 20.68 0.29
CA ILE A 101 0.63 20.19 1.05
C ILE A 101 1.89 20.20 0.17
N GLY A 102 1.92 19.32 -0.83
CA GLY A 102 3.02 19.18 -1.77
C GLY A 102 4.22 18.39 -1.24
N PHE A 103 5.14 18.09 -2.15
CA PHE A 103 6.25 17.15 -1.91
C PHE A 103 7.17 17.55 -0.76
N GLU A 104 7.61 18.81 -0.70
CA GLU A 104 8.58 19.25 0.32
C GLU A 104 7.95 19.26 1.73
N LYS A 105 6.70 19.70 1.83
CA LYS A 105 6.00 19.68 3.12
C LYS A 105 5.71 18.26 3.60
N ALA A 106 5.32 17.36 2.68
CA ALA A 106 5.14 15.94 2.99
C ALA A 106 6.44 15.31 3.49
N ARG A 107 7.61 15.74 2.96
CA ARG A 107 8.91 15.27 3.41
C ARG A 107 9.24 15.74 4.82
N GLU A 108 8.98 17.01 5.13
CA GLU A 108 9.15 17.55 6.48
C GLU A 108 8.29 16.81 7.52
N ASP A 109 7.07 16.41 7.12
CA ASP A 109 6.07 15.78 7.97
C ASP A 109 6.07 14.24 7.87
N LEU A 110 7.09 13.67 7.20
CA LEU A 110 7.23 12.21 7.08
C LEU A 110 7.24 11.55 8.45
N LEU A 111 6.36 10.57 8.64
CA LEU A 111 6.23 9.85 9.90
C LEU A 111 7.53 9.13 10.25
N VAL A 112 8.04 9.37 11.45
CA VAL A 112 9.19 8.64 11.99
C VAL A 112 8.73 7.26 12.42
N VAL A 113 9.34 6.23 11.86
CA VAL A 113 9.01 4.82 12.13
C VAL A 113 10.25 4.05 12.57
N GLY A 114 10.05 2.89 13.19
CA GLY A 114 11.10 2.00 13.58
C GLY A 114 11.78 1.33 12.37
N ARG A 115 12.76 0.46 12.66
CA ARG A 115 13.55 -0.19 11.63
C ARG A 115 12.77 -1.33 10.95
N ASP A 116 12.50 -1.20 9.67
CA ASP A 116 11.94 -2.26 8.84
C ASP A 116 13.00 -3.38 8.58
N PRO A 117 12.65 -4.66 8.69
CA PRO A 117 13.57 -5.76 8.36
C PRO A 117 13.90 -5.83 6.86
N ARG A 118 13.02 -5.37 5.98
CA ARG A 118 13.16 -5.43 4.52
C ARG A 118 14.16 -4.38 4.04
N ALA A 119 15.22 -4.80 3.33
CA ALA A 119 16.27 -3.90 2.87
C ALA A 119 15.75 -2.83 1.89
N TYR A 120 14.86 -3.22 0.97
CA TYR A 120 14.25 -2.31 0.00
C TYR A 120 13.38 -1.25 0.68
N MET A 121 12.63 -1.60 1.74
CA MET A 121 11.82 -0.62 2.46
C MET A 121 12.68 0.40 3.21
N ARG A 122 13.79 -0.03 3.81
CA ARG A 122 14.73 0.93 4.45
C ARG A 122 15.33 1.90 3.44
N ALA A 123 15.75 1.39 2.26
CA ALA A 123 16.32 2.23 1.21
C ALA A 123 15.26 3.17 0.60
N ALA A 124 14.04 2.68 0.37
CA ALA A 124 12.92 3.49 -0.09
C ALA A 124 12.61 4.59 0.95
N TYR A 125 12.43 4.24 2.21
CA TYR A 125 12.17 5.23 3.26
C TYR A 125 13.26 6.31 3.33
N ALA A 126 14.54 5.92 3.26
CA ALA A 126 15.65 6.88 3.26
C ALA A 126 15.59 7.83 2.03
N LEU A 127 15.18 7.32 0.86
CA LEU A 127 14.98 8.13 -0.34
C LEU A 127 13.84 9.14 -0.14
N PHE A 128 12.69 8.72 0.39
CA PHE A 128 11.55 9.60 0.67
C PHE A 128 11.89 10.63 1.76
N ALA A 129 12.66 10.24 2.77
CA ALA A 129 13.14 11.13 3.84
C ALA A 129 14.22 12.13 3.36
N GLY A 130 14.80 11.94 2.17
CA GLY A 130 15.90 12.77 1.67
C GLY A 130 17.26 12.47 2.33
N THR A 131 17.39 11.36 3.04
CA THR A 131 18.63 10.87 3.67
C THR A 131 19.34 9.78 2.85
N GLY A 132 18.70 9.32 1.77
CA GLY A 132 19.23 8.40 0.78
C GLY A 132 18.98 8.91 -0.63
N ASP A 133 19.38 8.12 -1.62
CA ASP A 133 19.25 8.43 -3.03
C ASP A 133 18.73 7.23 -3.85
N GLU A 134 18.43 7.48 -5.13
CA GLU A 134 17.93 6.46 -6.05
C GLU A 134 18.96 5.34 -6.30
N ASP A 135 20.25 5.65 -6.30
CA ASP A 135 21.31 4.66 -6.54
C ASP A 135 21.44 3.68 -5.37
N SER A 136 21.29 4.18 -4.14
CA SER A 136 21.22 3.33 -2.94
C SER A 136 20.03 2.37 -3.00
N LEU A 137 18.86 2.83 -3.47
CA LEU A 137 17.68 1.97 -3.66
C LEU A 137 17.91 0.94 -4.78
N ARG A 138 18.49 1.35 -5.91
CA ARG A 138 18.83 0.43 -7.01
C ARG A 138 19.88 -0.63 -6.63
N ALA A 139 20.83 -0.27 -5.75
CA ALA A 139 21.82 -1.21 -5.26
C ALA A 139 21.20 -2.38 -4.50
N VAL A 140 20.03 -2.18 -3.87
CA VAL A 140 19.28 -3.27 -3.21
C VAL A 140 18.77 -4.28 -4.24
N ALA A 141 18.20 -3.83 -5.35
CA ALA A 141 17.77 -4.73 -6.44
C ALA A 141 18.95 -5.53 -7.01
N ALA A 142 20.05 -4.86 -7.29
CA ALA A 142 21.24 -5.48 -7.89
C ALA A 142 21.85 -6.61 -7.03
N ASN A 143 21.66 -6.56 -5.71
CA ASN A 143 22.21 -7.53 -4.75
C ASN A 143 21.14 -8.40 -4.09
N GLY A 144 19.86 -8.22 -4.45
CA GLY A 144 18.72 -8.90 -3.85
C GLY A 144 18.12 -9.99 -4.75
N GLY A 145 16.94 -10.45 -4.34
CA GLY A 145 16.13 -11.41 -5.09
C GLY A 145 15.00 -10.73 -5.89
N ALA A 146 14.06 -11.56 -6.36
CA ALA A 146 12.97 -11.08 -7.22
C ALA A 146 12.03 -10.07 -6.54
N ALA A 147 11.85 -10.17 -5.24
CA ALA A 147 11.04 -9.23 -4.48
C ALA A 147 11.75 -7.86 -4.36
N GLU A 148 13.07 -7.87 -4.03
CA GLU A 148 13.88 -6.66 -3.94
C GLU A 148 13.91 -5.91 -5.27
N ASP A 149 14.01 -6.63 -6.39
CA ASP A 149 13.97 -6.04 -7.74
C ASP A 149 12.61 -5.36 -7.98
N PHE A 150 11.50 -6.07 -7.77
CA PHE A 150 10.15 -5.54 -7.93
C PHE A 150 9.90 -4.30 -7.07
N TYR A 151 10.11 -4.40 -5.77
CA TYR A 151 9.82 -3.31 -4.84
C TYR A 151 10.73 -2.09 -5.05
N THR A 152 11.98 -2.30 -5.45
CA THR A 152 12.87 -1.20 -5.84
C THR A 152 12.27 -0.39 -6.99
N TRP A 153 11.87 -1.03 -8.08
CA TRP A 153 11.28 -0.35 -9.23
C TRP A 153 9.94 0.30 -8.89
N LEU A 154 9.10 -0.36 -8.08
CA LEU A 154 7.81 0.20 -7.66
C LEU A 154 8.02 1.50 -6.87
N TYR A 155 8.82 1.47 -5.80
CA TYR A 155 9.01 2.66 -4.96
C TYR A 155 9.81 3.76 -5.66
N LEU A 156 10.71 3.43 -6.56
CA LEU A 156 11.37 4.41 -7.43
C LEU A 156 10.34 5.12 -8.33
N GLY A 157 9.43 4.37 -8.91
CA GLY A 157 8.36 4.93 -9.74
C GLY A 157 7.44 5.86 -8.95
N LEU A 158 6.97 5.42 -7.79
CA LEU A 158 6.11 6.22 -6.90
C LEU A 158 6.82 7.50 -6.42
N TYR A 159 8.11 7.42 -6.08
CA TYR A 159 8.92 8.56 -5.69
C TYR A 159 9.03 9.60 -6.82
N ARG A 160 9.34 9.14 -8.04
CA ARG A 160 9.48 10.01 -9.22
C ARG A 160 8.16 10.67 -9.59
N GLU A 161 7.04 9.93 -9.53
CA GLU A 161 5.71 10.51 -9.74
C GLU A 161 5.44 11.61 -8.72
N ALA A 162 5.70 11.37 -7.45
CA ALA A 162 5.51 12.36 -6.40
C ALA A 162 6.36 13.63 -6.60
N LYS A 163 7.53 13.50 -7.24
CA LYS A 163 8.40 14.62 -7.62
C LYS A 163 8.01 15.31 -8.92
N GLY A 164 7.03 14.80 -9.66
CA GLY A 164 6.61 15.32 -10.96
C GLY A 164 7.44 14.82 -12.15
N ASP A 165 8.33 13.83 -11.98
CA ASP A 165 9.02 13.15 -13.08
C ASP A 165 8.13 12.01 -13.63
N GLU A 166 7.15 12.39 -14.44
CA GLU A 166 6.17 11.45 -15.02
C GLU A 166 6.83 10.40 -15.92
N ASN A 167 7.82 10.78 -16.73
CA ASN A 167 8.50 9.85 -17.65
C ASN A 167 9.34 8.83 -16.89
N GLY A 168 10.09 9.28 -15.89
CA GLY A 168 10.87 8.41 -15.03
C GLY A 168 9.98 7.49 -14.17
N ALA A 169 8.85 8.01 -13.68
CA ALA A 169 7.85 7.24 -12.96
C ALA A 169 7.26 6.11 -13.82
N LYS A 170 6.79 6.45 -15.03
CA LYS A 170 6.28 5.49 -16.01
C LYS A 170 7.28 4.37 -16.28
N ALA A 171 8.52 4.75 -16.61
CA ALA A 171 9.56 3.76 -16.92
C ALA A 171 9.79 2.80 -15.73
N ALA A 172 9.85 3.33 -14.50
CA ALA A 172 10.10 2.51 -13.33
C ALA A 172 8.92 1.61 -12.95
N VAL A 173 7.67 2.12 -12.99
CA VAL A 173 6.48 1.28 -12.70
C VAL A 173 6.32 0.16 -13.72
N LEU A 174 6.51 0.45 -15.03
CA LEU A 174 6.45 -0.59 -16.05
C LEU A 174 7.57 -1.61 -15.89
N ALA A 175 8.77 -1.20 -15.45
CA ALA A 175 9.84 -2.12 -15.10
C ALA A 175 9.45 -3.02 -13.92
N ALA A 176 8.82 -2.47 -12.86
CA ALA A 176 8.31 -3.27 -11.73
C ALA A 176 7.31 -4.34 -12.21
N VAL A 177 6.31 -3.96 -13.01
CA VAL A 177 5.31 -4.88 -13.56
C VAL A 177 5.96 -5.99 -14.40
N ALA A 178 6.99 -5.66 -15.18
CA ALA A 178 7.70 -6.61 -16.04
C ALA A 178 8.62 -7.60 -15.30
N THR A 179 8.93 -7.35 -14.01
CA THR A 179 9.76 -8.30 -13.23
C THR A 179 9.07 -9.66 -13.09
N PRO A 180 9.84 -10.74 -12.87
CA PRO A 180 9.25 -12.05 -12.56
C PRO A 180 8.34 -12.05 -11.31
N TYR A 181 8.66 -11.22 -10.33
CA TYR A 181 7.83 -11.04 -9.14
C TYR A 181 6.54 -10.28 -9.46
N GLY A 182 6.63 -9.15 -10.15
CA GLY A 182 5.50 -8.33 -10.55
C GLY A 182 4.47 -9.11 -11.38
N SER A 183 4.95 -9.93 -12.31
CA SER A 183 4.09 -10.66 -13.26
C SER A 183 3.52 -11.99 -12.72
N ARG A 184 4.08 -12.58 -11.64
CA ARG A 184 3.75 -13.97 -11.26
C ARG A 184 3.58 -14.25 -9.77
N SER A 185 3.94 -13.33 -8.87
CA SER A 185 3.91 -13.60 -7.42
C SER A 185 2.51 -13.74 -6.83
N GLY A 186 1.50 -13.12 -7.43
CA GLY A 186 0.17 -12.97 -6.82
C GLY A 186 0.14 -12.03 -5.61
N ASP A 187 1.22 -11.31 -5.35
CA ASP A 187 1.31 -10.29 -4.31
C ASP A 187 0.35 -9.13 -4.59
N TYR A 188 -0.26 -8.61 -3.54
CA TYR A 188 -1.20 -7.49 -3.66
C TYR A 188 -0.52 -6.23 -4.23
N MET A 189 0.75 -5.98 -3.86
CA MET A 189 1.52 -4.85 -4.38
C MET A 189 1.95 -5.05 -5.84
N ALA A 190 2.09 -6.29 -6.30
CA ALA A 190 2.27 -6.57 -7.73
C ALA A 190 1.02 -6.19 -8.53
N ALA A 191 -0.16 -6.59 -8.05
CA ALA A 191 -1.42 -6.17 -8.65
C ALA A 191 -1.63 -4.63 -8.56
N LEU A 192 -1.19 -3.99 -7.46
CA LEU A 192 -1.22 -2.53 -7.32
C LEU A 192 -0.38 -1.85 -8.40
N ALA A 193 0.81 -2.35 -8.74
CA ALA A 193 1.64 -1.78 -9.80
C ALA A 193 0.92 -1.80 -11.17
N GLU A 194 0.18 -2.88 -11.48
CA GLU A 194 -0.66 -2.94 -12.67
C GLU A 194 -1.82 -1.94 -12.61
N VAL A 195 -2.51 -1.86 -11.47
CA VAL A 195 -3.59 -0.87 -11.26
C VAL A 195 -3.05 0.54 -11.43
N HIS A 196 -1.86 0.82 -10.89
CA HIS A 196 -1.19 2.11 -11.04
C HIS A 196 -0.98 2.45 -12.52
N ALA A 197 -0.32 1.57 -13.27
CA ALA A 197 -0.05 1.77 -14.70
C ALA A 197 -1.35 2.02 -15.48
N LYS A 198 -2.39 1.20 -15.28
CA LYS A 198 -3.70 1.35 -15.92
C LYS A 198 -4.37 2.68 -15.59
N ARG A 199 -4.36 3.09 -14.31
CA ARG A 199 -4.97 4.35 -13.86
C ARG A 199 -4.26 5.61 -14.41
N ARG A 200 -2.98 5.51 -14.72
CA ARG A 200 -2.18 6.56 -15.36
C ARG A 200 -2.24 6.49 -16.89
N GLY A 201 -2.95 5.52 -17.49
CA GLY A 201 -3.00 5.32 -18.95
C GLY A 201 -1.66 4.83 -19.53
N TRP A 202 -0.82 4.22 -18.72
CA TRP A 202 0.43 3.61 -19.18
C TRP A 202 0.14 2.19 -19.69
N SER A 203 0.63 1.88 -20.90
CA SER A 203 0.48 0.53 -21.46
C SER A 203 1.36 -0.46 -20.68
N VAL A 204 0.77 -1.56 -20.28
CA VAL A 204 1.43 -2.73 -19.69
C VAL A 204 1.60 -3.79 -20.76
#